data_e245dad5be97dd8d397a29cc0f15c56d
#
_entry.id   e245dad5be97dd8d397a29cc0f15c56d
#
_cell.length_a   1.000
_cell.length_b   1.000
_cell.length_c   1.000
_cell.angle_alpha   90.00
_cell.angle_beta   90.00
_cell.angle_gamma   90.00
#
_symmetry.space_group_name_H-M   'P 1'
#
loop_
_entity.id
_entity.type
_entity.pdbx_description
1 polymer ?
#
loop_
_entity_poly.entity_id
_entity_poly.type
_entity_poly.pdbx_seq_one_letter_code
_entity_poly.pdbx_strand_id
1 'polypeptide(L)'
;MGKLGGKVAIVTGAGQGVGLGISLALASEGADIVAAGRTLEKVERAAEEIRQRGVRALALGCDVGRSEDIDDCVSATLAEFGTVDILVNNAQMVPLGTLLKVTDKAFEGGFRTGPLAALRLMRACHPHLKDGGAVVNIGTGSALRPDPVGFGAYAAVKEATRSLTRAAACEWGADGIRVNSIIPVAMSPGMAMWAEMAPEECKEFMATIPLGRGGDPETDVGRAVAFLCGPDASYITGTTLMIDGGHAYLR
;
A
#
# COMPACT_ATOMS: atom_id res chain seq x y z
N MET A 1 -12.52 22.26 0.67
CA MET A 1 -12.52 20.88 1.22
C MET A 1 -11.89 19.97 0.16
N GLY A 2 -10.97 19.11 0.57
CA GLY A 2 -10.39 18.12 -0.35
C GLY A 2 -11.44 17.10 -0.81
N LYS A 3 -11.12 16.33 -1.85
CA LYS A 3 -12.05 15.37 -2.49
C LYS A 3 -12.40 14.16 -1.63
N LEU A 4 -11.68 13.94 -0.51
CA LEU A 4 -11.89 12.86 0.44
C LEU A 4 -12.43 13.32 1.81
N GLY A 5 -12.95 14.55 1.90
CA GLY A 5 -13.52 15.09 3.14
C GLY A 5 -14.61 14.20 3.71
N GLY A 6 -14.49 13.82 4.98
CA GLY A 6 -15.41 12.91 5.69
C GLY A 6 -15.19 11.41 5.43
N LYS A 7 -14.19 11.03 4.63
CA LYS A 7 -13.79 9.63 4.41
C LYS A 7 -12.79 9.17 5.47
N VAL A 8 -12.83 7.89 5.79
CA VAL A 8 -11.90 7.23 6.73
C VAL A 8 -11.06 6.19 6.00
N ALA A 9 -9.73 6.34 6.09
CA ALA A 9 -8.79 5.47 5.43
C ALA A 9 -7.94 4.65 6.42
N ILE A 10 -7.93 3.33 6.27
CA ILE A 10 -6.95 2.46 6.93
C ILE A 10 -5.75 2.30 5.99
N VAL A 11 -4.55 2.69 6.47
CA VAL A 11 -3.29 2.49 5.74
C VAL A 11 -2.37 1.58 6.55
N THR A 12 -2.07 0.40 6.03
CA THR A 12 -1.15 -0.54 6.69
C THR A 12 0.30 -0.21 6.34
N GLY A 13 1.22 -0.36 7.31
CA GLY A 13 2.62 0.03 7.14
C GLY A 13 2.80 1.56 7.03
N ALA A 14 1.91 2.35 7.65
CA ALA A 14 1.88 3.80 7.56
C ALA A 14 3.01 4.53 8.29
N GLY A 15 3.80 3.83 9.12
CA GLY A 15 4.81 4.46 9.97
C GLY A 15 6.03 5.03 9.24
N GLN A 16 6.19 4.79 7.93
CA GLN A 16 7.32 5.30 7.13
C GLN A 16 7.12 5.07 5.62
N GLY A 17 7.94 5.71 4.80
CA GLY A 17 8.08 5.45 3.36
C GLY A 17 6.77 5.62 2.58
N VAL A 18 6.48 4.67 1.68
CA VAL A 18 5.31 4.74 0.80
C VAL A 18 4.00 4.82 1.59
N GLY A 19 3.87 4.03 2.68
CA GLY A 19 2.66 4.05 3.51
C GLY A 19 2.43 5.39 4.20
N LEU A 20 3.48 6.03 4.71
CA LEU A 20 3.41 7.38 5.28
C LEU A 20 3.04 8.41 4.20
N GLY A 21 3.73 8.39 3.05
CA GLY A 21 3.44 9.31 1.96
C GLY A 21 2.00 9.20 1.45
N ILE A 22 1.48 7.98 1.33
CA ILE A 22 0.07 7.75 0.99
C ILE A 22 -0.85 8.34 2.06
N SER A 23 -0.56 8.12 3.35
CA SER A 23 -1.35 8.64 4.45
C SER A 23 -1.42 10.18 4.44
N LEU A 24 -0.28 10.83 4.20
CA LEU A 24 -0.18 12.29 4.12
C LEU A 24 -0.98 12.85 2.92
N ALA A 25 -0.90 12.19 1.77
CA ALA A 25 -1.64 12.60 0.58
C ALA A 25 -3.15 12.45 0.75
N LEU A 26 -3.62 11.33 1.34
CA LEU A 26 -5.04 11.12 1.66
C LEU A 26 -5.53 12.16 2.68
N ALA A 27 -4.74 12.45 3.71
CA ALA A 27 -5.01 13.48 4.71
C ALA A 27 -5.11 14.87 4.08
N SER A 28 -4.22 15.21 3.14
CA SER A 28 -4.25 16.49 2.42
C SER A 28 -5.51 16.66 1.56
N GLU A 29 -6.15 15.55 1.16
CA GLU A 29 -7.46 15.54 0.49
C GLU A 29 -8.64 15.47 1.49
N GLY A 30 -8.36 15.52 2.80
CA GLY A 30 -9.36 15.64 3.86
C GLY A 30 -9.85 14.32 4.47
N ALA A 31 -9.21 13.19 4.17
CA ALA A 31 -9.55 11.92 4.80
C ALA A 31 -8.99 11.82 6.23
N ASP A 32 -9.77 11.30 7.16
CA ASP A 32 -9.31 10.84 8.46
C ASP A 32 -8.51 9.54 8.28
N ILE A 33 -7.40 9.37 9.01
CA ILE A 33 -6.44 8.29 8.76
C ILE A 33 -6.27 7.38 9.98
N VAL A 34 -6.34 6.07 9.74
CA VAL A 34 -5.85 5.06 10.66
C VAL A 34 -4.47 4.59 10.19
N ALA A 35 -3.45 5.02 10.91
CA ALA A 35 -2.06 4.64 10.65
C ALA A 35 -1.77 3.31 11.37
N ALA A 36 -1.81 2.20 10.64
CA ALA A 36 -1.57 0.87 11.20
C ALA A 36 -0.16 0.35 10.88
N GLY A 37 0.50 -0.26 11.87
CA GLY A 37 1.82 -0.86 11.68
C GLY A 37 2.37 -1.56 12.92
N ARG A 38 3.37 -2.41 12.77
CA ARG A 38 3.91 -3.25 13.86
C ARG A 38 4.62 -2.46 14.96
N THR A 39 5.25 -1.34 14.61
CA THR A 39 6.03 -0.52 15.55
C THR A 39 5.18 0.68 15.96
N LEU A 40 4.58 0.61 17.15
CA LEU A 40 3.63 1.62 17.63
C LEU A 40 4.22 3.03 17.60
N GLU A 41 5.44 3.24 18.11
CA GLU A 41 6.12 4.55 18.08
C GLU A 41 6.24 5.16 16.68
N LYS A 42 6.42 4.33 15.63
CA LYS A 42 6.51 4.84 14.25
C LYS A 42 5.15 5.31 13.74
N VAL A 43 4.09 4.58 14.04
CA VAL A 43 2.74 4.97 13.60
C VAL A 43 2.18 6.12 14.44
N GLU A 44 2.59 6.27 15.71
CA GLU A 44 2.27 7.43 16.55
C GLU A 44 2.89 8.72 15.97
N ARG A 45 4.18 8.67 15.60
CA ARG A 45 4.85 9.80 14.92
C ARG A 45 4.18 10.13 13.58
N ALA A 46 3.85 9.09 12.80
CA ALA A 46 3.11 9.28 11.55
C ALA A 46 1.74 9.92 11.79
N ALA A 47 1.01 9.48 12.80
CA ALA A 47 -0.30 10.06 13.14
C ALA A 47 -0.19 11.53 13.55
N GLU A 48 0.88 11.92 14.27
CA GLU A 48 1.13 13.32 14.60
C GLU A 48 1.37 14.17 13.35
N GLU A 49 2.19 13.69 12.42
CA GLU A 49 2.44 14.36 11.14
C GLU A 49 1.17 14.46 10.28
N ILE A 50 0.32 13.41 10.30
CA ILE A 50 -0.96 13.39 9.61
C ILE A 50 -1.93 14.43 10.19
N ARG A 51 -2.01 14.56 11.51
CA ARG A 51 -2.87 15.58 12.17
C ARG A 51 -2.51 17.01 11.79
N GLN A 52 -1.25 17.28 11.44
CA GLN A 52 -0.81 18.59 10.95
C GLN A 52 -1.47 18.97 9.60
N ARG A 53 -2.09 18.00 8.89
CA ARG A 53 -2.90 18.24 7.69
C ARG A 53 -4.34 18.68 8.01
N GLY A 54 -4.71 18.78 9.31
CA GLY A 54 -6.02 19.27 9.74
C GLY A 54 -7.12 18.19 9.79
N VAL A 55 -6.75 16.92 9.80
CA VAL A 55 -7.65 15.75 9.90
C VAL A 55 -7.42 14.99 11.20
N ARG A 56 -8.32 14.08 11.54
CA ARG A 56 -8.10 13.14 12.65
C ARG A 56 -7.16 12.02 12.21
N ALA A 57 -6.35 11.53 13.15
CA ALA A 57 -5.51 10.38 12.92
C ALA A 57 -5.45 9.48 14.15
N LEU A 58 -5.64 8.17 13.95
CA LEU A 58 -5.52 7.11 14.94
C LEU A 58 -4.29 6.25 14.62
N ALA A 59 -3.40 6.08 15.61
CA ALA A 59 -2.25 5.19 15.50
C ALA A 59 -2.58 3.82 16.11
N LEU A 60 -2.36 2.73 15.37
CA LEU A 60 -2.63 1.37 15.83
C LEU A 60 -1.42 0.45 15.64
N GLY A 61 -1.04 -0.25 16.71
CA GLY A 61 -0.15 -1.40 16.63
C GLY A 61 -0.89 -2.56 15.92
N CYS A 62 -0.40 -2.99 14.75
CA CYS A 62 -1.03 -4.06 13.97
C CYS A 62 0.04 -4.86 13.20
N ASP A 63 0.20 -6.13 13.53
CA ASP A 63 0.91 -7.09 12.67
C ASP A 63 -0.09 -7.73 11.71
N VAL A 64 -0.07 -7.31 10.45
CA VAL A 64 -0.96 -7.85 9.41
C VAL A 64 -0.79 -9.35 9.15
N GLY A 65 0.28 -9.97 9.68
CA GLY A 65 0.47 -11.42 9.67
C GLY A 65 -0.42 -12.18 10.67
N ARG A 66 -1.11 -11.47 11.58
CA ARG A 66 -1.99 -12.01 12.61
C ARG A 66 -3.43 -11.59 12.33
N SER A 67 -4.35 -12.55 12.32
CA SER A 67 -5.77 -12.27 12.08
C SER A 67 -6.38 -11.43 13.19
N GLU A 68 -6.02 -11.71 14.43
CA GLU A 68 -6.51 -11.01 15.61
C GLU A 68 -6.19 -9.51 15.56
N ASP A 69 -4.94 -9.17 15.19
CA ASP A 69 -4.52 -7.76 15.07
C ASP A 69 -5.28 -7.03 13.94
N ILE A 70 -5.63 -7.76 12.87
CA ILE A 70 -6.46 -7.21 11.77
C ILE A 70 -7.88 -6.90 12.26
N ASP A 71 -8.51 -7.85 12.97
CA ASP A 71 -9.86 -7.70 13.49
C ASP A 71 -9.93 -6.57 14.53
N ASP A 72 -8.93 -6.47 15.40
CA ASP A 72 -8.78 -5.37 16.37
C ASP A 72 -8.59 -4.02 15.68
N CYS A 73 -7.79 -3.96 14.61
CA CYS A 73 -7.56 -2.74 13.84
C CYS A 73 -8.86 -2.22 13.20
N VAL A 74 -9.65 -3.09 12.58
CA VAL A 74 -10.94 -2.70 11.98
C VAL A 74 -11.93 -2.30 13.06
N SER A 75 -12.02 -3.07 14.15
CA SER A 75 -12.91 -2.78 15.28
C SER A 75 -12.60 -1.43 15.93
N ALA A 76 -11.32 -1.13 16.19
CA ALA A 76 -10.89 0.15 16.74
C ALA A 76 -11.17 1.31 15.76
N THR A 77 -11.03 1.08 14.45
CA THR A 77 -11.38 2.09 13.43
C THR A 77 -12.88 2.42 13.49
N LEU A 78 -13.72 1.40 13.56
CA LEU A 78 -15.18 1.59 13.64
C LEU A 78 -15.61 2.25 14.95
N ALA A 79 -14.96 1.91 16.07
CA ALA A 79 -15.24 2.55 17.35
C ALA A 79 -14.90 4.05 17.36
N GLU A 80 -13.80 4.45 16.70
CA GLU A 80 -13.33 5.84 16.65
C GLU A 80 -14.07 6.68 15.59
N PHE A 81 -14.27 6.12 14.39
CA PHE A 81 -14.74 6.87 13.23
C PHE A 81 -16.12 6.47 12.73
N GLY A 82 -16.62 5.30 13.11
CA GLY A 82 -17.94 4.79 12.71
C GLY A 82 -18.00 4.15 11.33
N THR A 83 -16.94 4.26 10.52
CA THR A 83 -16.89 3.75 9.14
C THR A 83 -15.47 3.39 8.70
N VAL A 84 -15.37 2.68 7.57
CA VAL A 84 -14.16 2.50 6.76
C VAL A 84 -14.53 2.74 5.30
N ASP A 85 -13.99 3.76 4.67
CA ASP A 85 -14.26 4.09 3.26
C ASP A 85 -13.10 3.70 2.34
N ILE A 86 -11.88 3.68 2.86
CA ILE A 86 -10.65 3.44 2.09
C ILE A 86 -9.77 2.43 2.82
N LEU A 87 -9.28 1.43 2.09
CA LEU A 87 -8.27 0.50 2.58
C LEU A 87 -7.04 0.53 1.69
N VAL A 88 -5.85 0.76 2.29
CA VAL A 88 -4.56 0.68 1.59
C VAL A 88 -3.73 -0.46 2.18
N ASN A 89 -3.60 -1.55 1.43
CA ASN A 89 -2.78 -2.71 1.78
C ASN A 89 -1.33 -2.47 1.33
N ASN A 90 -0.53 -1.84 2.20
CA ASN A 90 0.87 -1.50 1.93
C ASN A 90 1.86 -2.32 2.79
N ALA A 91 1.51 -2.70 4.02
CA ALA A 91 2.39 -3.48 4.89
C ALA A 91 2.76 -4.83 4.27
N GLN A 92 4.07 -5.15 4.28
CA GLN A 92 4.56 -6.43 3.75
C GLN A 92 5.95 -6.77 4.29
N MET A 93 6.22 -8.04 4.53
CA MET A 93 7.56 -8.60 4.63
C MET A 93 8.05 -9.00 3.24
N VAL A 94 9.22 -8.54 2.86
CA VAL A 94 9.82 -8.84 1.55
C VAL A 94 10.68 -10.10 1.67
N PRO A 95 10.30 -11.26 1.06
CA PRO A 95 11.14 -12.44 1.02
C PRO A 95 12.25 -12.24 -0.02
N LEU A 96 13.47 -11.95 0.47
CA LEU A 96 14.66 -11.75 -0.36
C LEU A 96 15.46 -13.03 -0.52
N GLY A 97 16.08 -13.20 -1.68
CA GLY A 97 16.97 -14.30 -2.03
C GLY A 97 16.66 -14.88 -3.40
N THR A 98 17.69 -15.40 -4.07
CA THR A 98 17.47 -16.18 -5.31
C THR A 98 16.59 -17.40 -5.01
N LEU A 99 15.91 -17.96 -6.01
CA LEU A 99 14.99 -19.08 -5.83
C LEU A 99 15.64 -20.33 -5.18
N LEU A 100 16.95 -20.49 -5.33
CA LEU A 100 17.69 -21.56 -4.67
C LEU A 100 18.07 -21.26 -3.21
N LYS A 101 17.96 -20.00 -2.75
CA LYS A 101 18.43 -19.55 -1.42
C LYS A 101 17.32 -19.02 -0.54
N VAL A 102 16.21 -18.55 -1.11
CA VAL A 102 15.06 -18.13 -0.30
C VAL A 102 14.52 -19.30 0.49
N THR A 103 14.32 -19.12 1.81
CA THR A 103 13.82 -20.19 2.66
C THR A 103 12.28 -20.26 2.58
N ASP A 104 11.71 -21.48 2.78
CA ASP A 104 10.27 -21.67 2.86
C ASP A 104 9.64 -20.74 3.90
N LYS A 105 10.27 -20.60 5.07
CA LYS A 105 9.83 -19.68 6.14
C LYS A 105 9.74 -18.22 5.67
N ALA A 106 10.70 -17.76 4.87
CA ALA A 106 10.66 -16.40 4.32
C ALA A 106 9.56 -16.26 3.27
N PHE A 107 9.39 -17.27 2.40
CA PHE A 107 8.34 -17.29 1.39
C PHE A 107 6.94 -17.33 2.03
N GLU A 108 6.70 -18.23 2.97
CA GLU A 108 5.45 -18.30 3.75
C GLU A 108 5.16 -16.99 4.50
N GLY A 109 6.19 -16.37 5.10
CA GLY A 109 6.07 -15.07 5.76
C GLY A 109 5.67 -13.96 4.80
N GLY A 110 6.20 -13.98 3.56
CA GLY A 110 5.81 -13.08 2.48
C GLY A 110 4.34 -13.27 2.10
N PHE A 111 3.88 -14.51 1.92
CA PHE A 111 2.47 -14.83 1.65
C PHE A 111 1.56 -14.43 2.81
N ARG A 112 1.96 -14.70 4.05
CA ARG A 112 1.18 -14.39 5.25
C ARG A 112 0.96 -12.89 5.41
N THR A 113 1.99 -12.07 5.19
CA THR A 113 1.91 -10.61 5.35
C THR A 113 1.51 -9.86 4.08
N GLY A 114 1.49 -10.53 2.93
CA GLY A 114 1.08 -10.00 1.63
C GLY A 114 -0.34 -10.42 1.25
N PRO A 115 -0.51 -11.36 0.32
CA PRO A 115 -1.83 -11.70 -0.21
C PRO A 115 -2.82 -12.22 0.84
N LEU A 116 -2.38 -12.98 1.83
CA LEU A 116 -3.28 -13.46 2.88
C LEU A 116 -3.73 -12.31 3.80
N ALA A 117 -2.82 -11.41 4.18
CA ALA A 117 -3.15 -10.23 4.96
C ALA A 117 -4.10 -9.30 4.19
N ALA A 118 -3.80 -9.02 2.90
CA ALA A 118 -4.66 -8.21 2.05
C ALA A 118 -6.07 -8.80 1.93
N LEU A 119 -6.19 -10.14 1.72
CA LEU A 119 -7.47 -10.81 1.66
C LEU A 119 -8.26 -10.69 2.98
N ARG A 120 -7.60 -10.86 4.14
CA ARG A 120 -8.23 -10.74 5.46
C ARG A 120 -8.72 -9.31 5.72
N LEU A 121 -7.86 -8.31 5.48
CA LEU A 121 -8.23 -6.89 5.62
C LEU A 121 -9.39 -6.50 4.69
N MET A 122 -9.31 -6.90 3.42
CA MET A 122 -10.37 -6.66 2.45
C MET A 122 -11.71 -7.27 2.90
N ARG A 123 -11.70 -8.51 3.42
CA ARG A 123 -12.91 -9.18 3.94
C ARG A 123 -13.45 -8.48 5.20
N ALA A 124 -12.58 -8.12 6.15
CA ALA A 124 -12.98 -7.43 7.37
C ALA A 124 -13.56 -6.04 7.09
N CYS A 125 -13.00 -5.32 6.10
CA CYS A 125 -13.49 -4.00 5.71
C CYS A 125 -14.71 -4.03 4.76
N HIS A 126 -14.93 -5.13 4.02
CA HIS A 126 -15.96 -5.22 2.98
C HIS A 126 -17.36 -4.73 3.40
N PRO A 127 -17.89 -5.09 4.60
CA PRO A 127 -19.23 -4.63 5.00
C PRO A 127 -19.36 -3.11 5.15
N HIS A 128 -18.22 -2.41 5.34
CA HIS A 128 -18.13 -0.98 5.61
C HIS A 128 -17.73 -0.17 4.36
N LEU A 129 -17.20 -0.84 3.31
CA LEU A 129 -16.77 -0.24 2.05
C LEU A 129 -17.90 -0.07 1.03
N LYS A 130 -19.11 -0.62 1.29
CA LYS A 130 -20.24 -0.56 0.36
C LYS A 130 -20.62 0.89 0.03
N ASP A 131 -21.20 1.05 -1.17
CA ASP A 131 -21.69 2.35 -1.65
C ASP A 131 -20.59 3.42 -1.89
N GLY A 132 -19.46 2.98 -2.43
CA GLY A 132 -18.42 3.90 -2.93
C GLY A 132 -17.06 3.77 -2.27
N GLY A 133 -16.81 2.71 -1.52
CA GLY A 133 -15.50 2.44 -0.92
C GLY A 133 -14.41 2.12 -1.95
N ALA A 134 -13.15 2.30 -1.54
CA ALA A 134 -12.00 2.05 -2.38
C ALA A 134 -10.92 1.22 -1.67
N VAL A 135 -10.37 0.26 -2.38
CA VAL A 135 -9.20 -0.52 -1.93
C VAL A 135 -8.05 -0.31 -2.88
N VAL A 136 -6.86 -0.05 -2.33
CA VAL A 136 -5.61 0.02 -3.09
C VAL A 136 -4.60 -0.97 -2.53
N ASN A 137 -4.16 -1.90 -3.37
CA ASN A 137 -3.15 -2.90 -3.06
C ASN A 137 -1.80 -2.51 -3.67
N ILE A 138 -0.71 -2.57 -2.91
CA ILE A 138 0.62 -2.19 -3.40
C ILE A 138 1.30 -3.39 -4.06
N GLY A 139 1.59 -3.28 -5.35
CA GLY A 139 2.34 -4.21 -6.17
C GLY A 139 3.85 -3.95 -6.18
N THR A 140 4.55 -4.52 -7.16
CA THR A 140 5.99 -4.32 -7.40
C THR A 140 6.35 -4.43 -8.87
N GLY A 141 7.28 -3.59 -9.33
CA GLY A 141 7.85 -3.67 -10.67
C GLY A 141 8.65 -4.96 -10.91
N SER A 142 9.22 -5.56 -9.85
CA SER A 142 9.95 -6.84 -9.95
C SER A 142 9.10 -8.00 -10.45
N ALA A 143 7.77 -7.90 -10.33
CA ALA A 143 6.84 -8.89 -10.88
C ALA A 143 6.71 -8.80 -12.41
N LEU A 144 6.97 -7.64 -12.99
CA LEU A 144 6.85 -7.35 -14.43
C LEU A 144 8.20 -7.31 -15.13
N ARG A 145 9.24 -6.97 -14.40
CA ARG A 145 10.64 -6.90 -14.86
C ARG A 145 11.50 -7.75 -13.93
N PRO A 146 11.56 -9.08 -14.14
CA PRO A 146 12.36 -9.95 -13.30
C PRO A 146 13.84 -9.63 -13.47
N ASP A 147 14.59 -9.75 -12.37
CA ASP A 147 16.02 -9.54 -12.29
C ASP A 147 16.71 -10.70 -11.53
N PRO A 148 18.03 -10.86 -11.66
CA PRO A 148 18.77 -11.94 -10.97
C PRO A 148 19.09 -11.62 -9.51
N VAL A 149 18.74 -10.47 -8.97
CA VAL A 149 19.16 -10.00 -7.64
C VAL A 149 18.33 -10.56 -6.47
N GLY A 150 17.34 -11.43 -6.75
CA GLY A 150 16.69 -12.20 -5.71
C GLY A 150 15.32 -11.71 -5.28
N PHE A 151 14.59 -11.00 -6.11
CA PHE A 151 13.21 -10.58 -5.87
C PHE A 151 12.16 -11.56 -6.42
N GLY A 152 12.54 -12.73 -6.97
CA GLY A 152 11.59 -13.66 -7.59
C GLY A 152 10.50 -14.17 -6.63
N ALA A 153 10.83 -14.50 -5.39
CA ALA A 153 9.86 -14.89 -4.36
C ALA A 153 8.92 -13.73 -3.99
N TYR A 154 9.46 -12.53 -3.86
CA TYR A 154 8.67 -11.33 -3.61
C TYR A 154 7.73 -11.00 -4.79
N ALA A 155 8.21 -11.15 -6.02
CA ALA A 155 7.40 -10.99 -7.22
C ALA A 155 6.19 -11.93 -7.23
N ALA A 156 6.39 -13.22 -6.91
CA ALA A 156 5.31 -14.21 -6.82
C ALA A 156 4.25 -13.82 -5.77
N VAL A 157 4.68 -13.36 -4.60
CA VAL A 157 3.80 -12.87 -3.53
C VAL A 157 2.96 -11.67 -4.01
N LYS A 158 3.58 -10.72 -4.71
CA LYS A 158 2.89 -9.52 -5.21
C LYS A 158 1.96 -9.82 -6.39
N GLU A 159 2.30 -10.79 -7.26
CA GLU A 159 1.38 -11.25 -8.30
C GLU A 159 0.13 -11.92 -7.72
N ALA A 160 0.26 -12.68 -6.62
CA ALA A 160 -0.90 -13.22 -5.92
C ALA A 160 -1.82 -12.09 -5.42
N THR A 161 -1.26 -11.02 -4.84
CA THR A 161 -2.04 -9.83 -4.41
C THR A 161 -2.70 -9.14 -5.60
N ARG A 162 -2.00 -9.00 -6.74
CA ARG A 162 -2.55 -8.42 -7.97
C ARG A 162 -3.70 -9.27 -8.55
N SER A 163 -3.61 -10.59 -8.45
CA SER A 163 -4.70 -11.49 -8.84
C SER A 163 -5.93 -11.31 -7.94
N LEU A 164 -5.74 -11.23 -6.60
CA LEU A 164 -6.82 -10.94 -5.66
C LEU A 164 -7.48 -9.58 -5.92
N THR A 165 -6.70 -8.57 -6.33
CA THR A 165 -7.23 -7.25 -6.71
C THR A 165 -8.27 -7.37 -7.83
N ARG A 166 -7.95 -8.11 -8.89
CA ARG A 166 -8.86 -8.29 -10.03
C ARG A 166 -10.10 -9.11 -9.66
N ALA A 167 -9.93 -10.16 -8.85
CA ALA A 167 -11.04 -10.98 -8.37
C ALA A 167 -12.01 -10.14 -7.52
N ALA A 168 -11.48 -9.41 -6.52
CA ALA A 168 -12.29 -8.55 -5.67
C ALA A 168 -12.99 -7.42 -6.44
N ALA A 169 -12.31 -6.81 -7.43
CA ALA A 169 -12.93 -5.80 -8.29
C ALA A 169 -14.14 -6.35 -9.08
N CYS A 170 -14.02 -7.59 -9.56
CA CYS A 170 -15.09 -8.27 -10.29
C CYS A 170 -16.25 -8.65 -9.36
N GLU A 171 -15.95 -9.24 -8.20
CA GLU A 171 -16.94 -9.74 -7.26
C GLU A 171 -17.71 -8.62 -6.53
N TRP A 172 -17.04 -7.50 -6.19
CA TRP A 172 -17.57 -6.45 -5.33
C TRP A 172 -18.02 -5.19 -6.07
N GLY A 173 -17.91 -5.20 -7.40
CA GLY A 173 -18.37 -4.08 -8.22
C GLY A 173 -19.86 -3.78 -8.03
N ALA A 174 -20.70 -4.82 -7.85
CA ALA A 174 -22.12 -4.67 -7.57
C ALA A 174 -22.42 -4.02 -6.19
N ASP A 175 -21.48 -4.11 -5.25
CA ASP A 175 -21.55 -3.43 -3.94
C ASP A 175 -21.01 -1.99 -4.01
N GLY A 176 -20.64 -1.50 -5.21
CA GLY A 176 -20.07 -0.16 -5.39
C GLY A 176 -18.61 -0.02 -4.94
N ILE A 177 -17.92 -1.13 -4.63
CA ILE A 177 -16.54 -1.13 -4.14
C ILE A 177 -15.56 -1.19 -5.31
N ARG A 178 -14.60 -0.26 -5.34
CA ARG A 178 -13.53 -0.24 -6.33
C ARG A 178 -12.23 -0.80 -5.72
N VAL A 179 -11.62 -1.76 -6.40
CA VAL A 179 -10.38 -2.40 -5.93
C VAL A 179 -9.32 -2.30 -7.02
N ASN A 180 -8.23 -1.60 -6.74
CA ASN A 180 -7.15 -1.35 -7.68
C ASN A 180 -5.79 -1.73 -7.09
N SER A 181 -4.79 -1.89 -7.93
CA SER A 181 -3.40 -2.04 -7.54
C SER A 181 -2.56 -0.89 -8.08
N ILE A 182 -1.49 -0.54 -7.37
CA ILE A 182 -0.44 0.35 -7.88
C ILE A 182 0.90 -0.37 -7.87
N ILE A 183 1.78 0.01 -8.78
CA ILE A 183 3.18 -0.46 -8.80
C ILE A 183 4.09 0.77 -8.71
N PRO A 184 4.56 1.12 -7.50
CA PRO A 184 5.41 2.28 -7.31
C PRO A 184 6.91 1.94 -7.43
N VAL A 185 7.70 2.89 -7.91
CA VAL A 185 9.13 3.01 -7.63
C VAL A 185 9.35 4.33 -6.88
N ALA A 186 9.61 4.26 -5.59
CA ALA A 186 9.66 5.44 -4.72
C ALA A 186 10.87 5.42 -3.79
N MET A 187 11.34 6.62 -3.43
CA MET A 187 12.42 6.83 -2.45
C MET A 187 11.94 6.50 -1.03
N SER A 188 11.83 5.20 -0.74
CA SER A 188 11.57 4.70 0.60
C SER A 188 12.81 4.76 1.48
N PRO A 189 12.71 4.65 2.82
CA PRO A 189 13.88 4.55 3.70
C PRO A 189 14.84 3.42 3.31
N GLY A 190 14.32 2.29 2.83
CA GLY A 190 15.16 1.20 2.32
C GLY A 190 15.91 1.58 1.04
N MET A 191 15.28 2.32 0.13
CA MET A 191 15.94 2.83 -1.08
C MET A 191 16.99 3.89 -0.73
N ALA A 192 16.71 4.78 0.22
CA ALA A 192 17.67 5.78 0.70
C ALA A 192 18.91 5.11 1.33
N MET A 193 18.69 4.11 2.19
CA MET A 193 19.77 3.34 2.79
C MET A 193 20.60 2.60 1.73
N TRP A 194 19.97 2.03 0.71
CA TRP A 194 20.69 1.40 -0.40
C TRP A 194 21.52 2.41 -1.20
N ALA A 195 20.99 3.62 -1.44
CA ALA A 195 21.72 4.70 -2.09
C ALA A 195 22.98 5.14 -1.32
N GLU A 196 22.93 5.08 0.02
CA GLU A 196 24.07 5.37 0.87
C GLU A 196 25.10 4.23 0.88
N MET A 197 24.65 2.97 0.91
CA MET A 197 25.52 1.79 1.00
C MET A 197 26.14 1.40 -0.34
N ALA A 198 25.45 1.61 -1.45
CA ALA A 198 25.85 1.22 -2.82
C ALA A 198 25.48 2.33 -3.82
N PRO A 199 26.11 3.53 -3.75
CA PRO A 199 25.72 4.70 -4.54
C PRO A 199 25.80 4.48 -6.06
N GLU A 200 26.81 3.77 -6.54
CA GLU A 200 26.94 3.51 -7.98
C GLU A 200 25.86 2.56 -8.50
N GLU A 201 25.54 1.49 -7.75
CA GLU A 201 24.46 0.57 -8.12
C GLU A 201 23.10 1.29 -8.11
N CYS A 202 22.87 2.14 -7.10
CA CYS A 202 21.66 2.95 -7.03
C CYS A 202 21.57 3.91 -8.21
N LYS A 203 22.66 4.56 -8.59
CA LYS A 203 22.73 5.46 -9.73
C LYS A 203 22.45 4.72 -11.06
N GLU A 204 23.03 3.52 -11.24
CA GLU A 204 22.74 2.67 -12.38
C GLU A 204 21.26 2.28 -12.43
N PHE A 205 20.68 1.90 -11.30
CA PHE A 205 19.26 1.62 -11.21
C PHE A 205 18.41 2.85 -11.57
N MET A 206 18.71 4.04 -11.02
CA MET A 206 17.99 5.27 -11.35
C MET A 206 18.10 5.63 -12.84
N ALA A 207 19.22 5.33 -13.49
CA ALA A 207 19.38 5.55 -14.92
C ALA A 207 18.49 4.61 -15.77
N THR A 208 17.96 3.53 -15.22
CA THR A 208 16.98 2.67 -15.90
C THR A 208 15.54 3.22 -15.86
N ILE A 209 15.29 4.23 -15.05
CA ILE A 209 13.99 4.89 -14.93
C ILE A 209 13.92 6.03 -15.94
N PRO A 210 13.01 6.01 -16.93
CA PRO A 210 12.93 7.08 -17.95
C PRO A 210 12.82 8.50 -17.39
N LEU A 211 12.12 8.70 -16.26
CA LEU A 211 12.07 10.00 -15.60
C LEU A 211 13.31 10.35 -14.77
N GLY A 212 14.34 9.46 -14.73
CA GLY A 212 15.66 9.71 -14.15
C GLY A 212 15.70 9.83 -12.63
N ARG A 213 14.63 9.46 -11.93
CA ARG A 213 14.55 9.54 -10.46
C ARG A 213 13.59 8.53 -9.86
N GLY A 214 13.78 8.21 -8.59
CA GLY A 214 12.74 7.58 -7.78
C GLY A 214 11.60 8.57 -7.49
N GLY A 215 10.39 8.07 -7.37
CA GLY A 215 9.23 8.88 -7.02
C GLY A 215 9.25 9.31 -5.56
N ASP A 216 8.70 10.48 -5.27
CA ASP A 216 8.42 10.91 -3.91
C ASP A 216 7.20 10.15 -3.35
N PRO A 217 7.28 9.60 -2.12
CA PRO A 217 6.20 8.81 -1.54
C PRO A 217 4.87 9.57 -1.40
N GLU A 218 4.87 10.87 -1.11
CA GLU A 218 3.65 11.66 -0.96
C GLU A 218 3.17 12.21 -2.30
N THR A 219 4.03 12.96 -2.98
CA THR A 219 3.62 13.78 -4.12
C THR A 219 3.49 12.99 -5.43
N ASP A 220 4.29 11.93 -5.63
CA ASP A 220 4.19 11.08 -6.82
C ASP A 220 3.26 9.86 -6.55
N VAL A 221 3.47 9.15 -5.44
CA VAL A 221 2.71 7.92 -5.16
C VAL A 221 1.41 8.21 -4.43
N GLY A 222 1.48 8.98 -3.35
CA GLY A 222 0.33 9.27 -2.48
C GLY A 222 -0.79 9.97 -3.22
N ARG A 223 -0.50 10.98 -4.05
CA ARG A 223 -1.52 11.69 -4.83
C ARG A 223 -2.21 10.80 -5.86
N ALA A 224 -1.48 9.86 -6.48
CA ALA A 224 -2.10 8.90 -7.38
C ALA A 224 -3.03 7.93 -6.64
N VAL A 225 -2.67 7.52 -5.40
CA VAL A 225 -3.57 6.75 -4.53
C VAL A 225 -4.79 7.57 -4.12
N ALA A 226 -4.61 8.83 -3.74
CA ALA A 226 -5.73 9.72 -3.41
C ALA A 226 -6.70 9.90 -4.61
N PHE A 227 -6.18 10.03 -5.84
CA PHE A 227 -6.99 10.01 -7.05
C PHE A 227 -7.78 8.71 -7.20
N LEU A 228 -7.14 7.53 -7.06
CA LEU A 228 -7.82 6.24 -7.15
C LEU A 228 -8.89 6.05 -6.06
N CYS A 229 -8.72 6.66 -4.90
CA CYS A 229 -9.70 6.61 -3.80
C CYS A 229 -10.82 7.64 -3.96
N GLY A 230 -10.62 8.68 -4.76
CA GLY A 230 -11.54 9.80 -4.94
C GLY A 230 -12.65 9.57 -5.98
N PRO A 231 -13.58 10.52 -6.09
CA PRO A 231 -14.72 10.46 -7.02
C PRO A 231 -14.29 10.53 -8.49
N ASP A 232 -13.14 11.12 -8.81
CA ASP A 232 -12.64 11.23 -10.18
C ASP A 232 -12.25 9.86 -10.77
N ALA A 233 -12.05 8.84 -9.93
CA ALA A 233 -11.76 7.46 -10.32
C ALA A 233 -12.99 6.54 -10.22
N SER A 234 -14.21 7.09 -10.21
CA SER A 234 -15.46 6.34 -10.00
C SER A 234 -15.69 5.20 -11.00
N TYR A 235 -15.07 5.24 -12.17
CA TYR A 235 -15.17 4.18 -13.20
C TYR A 235 -13.87 3.39 -13.38
N ILE A 236 -12.98 3.41 -12.35
CA ILE A 236 -11.69 2.71 -12.37
C ILE A 236 -11.69 1.63 -11.29
N THR A 237 -11.76 0.36 -11.69
CA THR A 237 -11.63 -0.81 -10.82
C THR A 237 -10.92 -1.95 -11.54
N GLY A 238 -10.25 -2.85 -10.81
CA GLY A 238 -9.51 -3.99 -11.34
C GLY A 238 -8.22 -3.64 -12.06
N THR A 239 -7.82 -2.36 -12.10
CA THR A 239 -6.61 -1.92 -12.80
C THR A 239 -5.34 -2.10 -11.97
N THR A 240 -4.21 -2.10 -12.67
CA THR A 240 -2.88 -1.92 -12.08
C THR A 240 -2.28 -0.65 -12.67
N LEU A 241 -2.14 0.39 -11.85
CA LEU A 241 -1.56 1.67 -12.24
C LEU A 241 -0.06 1.68 -11.95
N MET A 242 0.74 1.91 -12.99
CA MET A 242 2.19 2.09 -12.86
C MET A 242 2.50 3.49 -12.35
N ILE A 243 3.25 3.58 -11.24
CA ILE A 243 3.74 4.85 -10.66
C ILE A 243 5.25 4.70 -10.45
N ASP A 244 5.97 4.48 -11.52
CA ASP A 244 7.35 3.99 -11.52
C ASP A 244 8.28 4.80 -12.44
N GLY A 245 7.83 5.93 -12.93
CA GLY A 245 8.59 6.77 -13.85
C GLY A 245 8.90 6.11 -15.20
N GLY A 246 8.15 5.07 -15.58
CA GLY A 246 8.32 4.30 -16.81
C GLY A 246 9.31 3.14 -16.69
N HIS A 247 9.67 2.71 -15.48
CA HIS A 247 10.67 1.67 -15.23
C HIS A 247 10.23 0.27 -15.70
N ALA A 248 8.96 -0.09 -15.54
CA ALA A 248 8.44 -1.37 -16.00
C ALA A 248 7.18 -1.19 -16.84
N TYR A 249 6.85 -2.21 -17.65
CA TYR A 249 5.69 -2.17 -18.53
C TYR A 249 4.74 -3.31 -18.21
N LEU A 250 3.42 -3.00 -18.08
CA LEU A 250 2.38 -4.00 -18.12
C LEU A 250 2.26 -4.54 -19.55
N ARG A 251 2.37 -5.87 -19.70
CA ARG A 251 2.17 -6.60 -20.95
C ARG A 251 0.95 -7.48 -20.81
#